data_c853d0bb556d926eb60f3ae4b036671e
#
_entry.id   c853d0bb556d926eb60f3ae4b036671e
#
_cell.length_a   1.000
_cell.length_b   1.000
_cell.length_c   1.000
_cell.angle_alpha   90.00
_cell.angle_beta   90.00
_cell.angle_gamma   90.00
#
_symmetry.space_group_name_H-M   'P 1'
#
loop_
_entity.id
_entity.type
_entity.pdbx_description
1 polymer ?
#
loop_
_entity_poly.entity_id
_entity_poly.type
_entity_poly.pdbx_seq_one_letter_code
_entity_poly.pdbx_strand_id
1 'polypeptide(L)'
;MTVMTRPAKRLRRRRRVRAKVRGTAERPRISVFRSNRGIFAQLIDDDSGRTLASVQWTEADLRSLKPLEQAKRAGALLAERAKAAGVDTVVFDRGGYQYHGRVKALAEGAREGGLNF
;
A
#
# COMPACT_ATOMS: atom_id res chain seq x y z
N MET A 1 -23.18 -24.08 11.31
CA MET A 1 -22.73 -22.90 10.57
C MET A 1 -21.44 -22.38 11.21
N THR A 2 -20.41 -22.17 10.43
CA THR A 2 -19.10 -21.71 10.94
C THR A 2 -19.04 -20.19 10.93
N VAL A 3 -18.76 -19.60 12.09
CA VAL A 3 -18.56 -18.15 12.20
C VAL A 3 -17.12 -17.82 11.87
N MET A 4 -16.91 -16.95 10.91
CA MET A 4 -15.55 -16.51 10.52
C MET A 4 -15.02 -15.47 11.49
N THR A 5 -13.77 -15.64 11.92
CA THR A 5 -13.04 -14.66 12.72
C THR A 5 -12.68 -13.43 11.89
N ARG A 6 -12.30 -12.30 12.54
CA ARG A 6 -11.83 -11.11 11.84
C ARG A 6 -10.61 -11.38 10.96
N PRO A 7 -9.57 -12.11 11.43
CA PRO A 7 -8.43 -12.46 10.56
C PRO A 7 -8.83 -13.29 9.35
N ALA A 8 -9.75 -14.26 9.52
CA ALA A 8 -10.22 -15.10 8.42
C ALA A 8 -11.00 -14.29 7.38
N LYS A 9 -11.86 -13.35 7.83
CA LYS A 9 -12.62 -12.46 6.94
C LYS A 9 -11.67 -11.56 6.13
N ARG A 10 -10.63 -11.01 6.77
CA ARG A 10 -9.64 -10.18 6.09
C ARG A 10 -8.86 -10.98 5.05
N LEU A 11 -8.45 -12.20 5.38
CA LEU A 11 -7.74 -13.08 4.44
C LEU A 11 -8.60 -13.37 3.21
N ARG A 12 -9.90 -13.64 3.42
CA ARG A 12 -10.85 -13.87 2.32
C ARG A 12 -10.97 -12.64 1.42
N ARG A 13 -11.09 -11.44 2.01
CA ARG A 13 -11.12 -10.19 1.24
C ARG A 13 -9.83 -9.96 0.47
N ARG A 14 -8.68 -10.22 1.10
CA ARG A 14 -7.39 -10.08 0.47
C ARG A 14 -7.26 -11.01 -0.75
N ARG A 15 -7.66 -12.26 -0.62
CA ARG A 15 -7.66 -13.22 -1.74
C ARG A 15 -8.56 -12.76 -2.88
N ARG A 16 -9.70 -12.19 -2.57
CA ARG A 16 -10.63 -11.69 -3.58
C ARG A 16 -10.05 -10.50 -4.33
N VAL A 17 -9.41 -9.59 -3.64
CA VAL A 17 -8.73 -8.44 -4.25
C VAL A 17 -7.56 -8.92 -5.11
N ARG A 18 -6.72 -9.82 -4.58
CA ARG A 18 -5.55 -10.36 -5.28
C ARG A 18 -5.91 -11.14 -6.54
N ALA A 19 -7.09 -11.74 -6.59
CA ALA A 19 -7.56 -12.40 -7.81
C ALA A 19 -7.74 -11.43 -8.98
N LYS A 20 -7.95 -10.14 -8.70
CA LYS A 20 -8.19 -9.08 -9.69
C LYS A 20 -7.02 -8.12 -9.85
N VAL A 21 -6.10 -8.09 -8.89
CA VAL A 21 -5.01 -7.12 -8.84
C VAL A 21 -3.69 -7.84 -8.96
N ARG A 22 -2.95 -7.52 -10.02
CA ARG A 22 -1.61 -8.05 -10.28
C ARG A 22 -0.69 -6.93 -10.73
N GLY A 23 0.48 -6.83 -10.13
CA GLY A 23 1.50 -5.87 -10.51
C GLY A 23 2.43 -6.42 -11.58
N THR A 24 2.84 -5.57 -12.49
CA THR A 24 3.84 -5.86 -13.52
C THR A 24 4.99 -4.85 -13.41
N ALA A 25 6.05 -5.01 -14.19
CA ALA A 25 7.15 -4.03 -14.20
C ALA A 25 6.68 -2.66 -14.66
N GLU A 26 5.72 -2.60 -15.59
CA GLU A 26 5.18 -1.37 -16.17
C GLU A 26 4.11 -0.74 -15.27
N ARG A 27 3.39 -1.58 -14.53
CA ARG A 27 2.31 -1.17 -13.64
C ARG A 27 2.40 -1.98 -12.35
N PRO A 28 3.38 -1.67 -11.49
CA PRO A 28 3.57 -2.40 -10.24
C PRO A 28 2.40 -2.25 -9.27
N ARG A 29 2.33 -3.17 -8.33
CA ARG A 29 1.28 -3.20 -7.32
C ARG A 29 1.75 -2.54 -6.02
N ILE A 30 0.98 -1.58 -5.52
CA ILE A 30 1.18 -1.05 -4.16
C ILE A 30 0.51 -2.03 -3.20
N SER A 31 1.31 -2.70 -2.38
CA SER A 31 0.82 -3.59 -1.33
C SER A 31 0.87 -2.86 -0.01
N VAL A 32 -0.27 -2.74 0.66
CA VAL A 32 -0.40 -2.04 1.94
C VAL A 32 -0.55 -3.03 3.07
N PHE A 33 0.22 -2.83 4.13
CA PHE A 33 0.10 -3.56 5.38
C PHE A 33 -0.09 -2.56 6.51
N ARG A 34 -1.12 -2.77 7.31
CA ARG A 34 -1.47 -1.92 8.43
C ARG A 34 -1.40 -2.70 9.74
N SER A 35 -0.71 -2.14 10.74
CA SER A 35 -0.69 -2.65 12.10
C SER A 35 -1.14 -1.57 13.08
N ASN A 36 -1.29 -1.93 14.35
CA ASN A 36 -1.61 -0.96 15.39
C ASN A 36 -0.53 0.10 15.57
N ARG A 37 0.71 -0.22 15.18
CA ARG A 37 1.87 0.67 15.35
C ARG A 37 2.06 1.63 14.17
N GLY A 38 1.59 1.26 13.01
CA GLY A 38 1.77 2.10 11.84
C GLY A 38 1.48 1.39 10.54
N ILE A 39 1.84 2.02 9.43
CA ILE A 39 1.58 1.54 8.10
C ILE A 39 2.88 1.22 7.38
N PHE A 40 2.84 0.19 6.56
CA PHE A 40 3.94 -0.25 5.71
C PHE A 40 3.41 -0.47 4.31
N ALA A 41 4.15 -0.02 3.31
CA ALA A 41 3.74 -0.22 1.92
C ALA A 41 4.93 -0.59 1.05
N GLN A 42 4.68 -1.42 0.06
CA GLN A 42 5.67 -1.86 -0.92
C GLN A 42 5.12 -1.70 -2.32
N LEU A 43 6.01 -1.38 -3.25
CA LEU A 43 5.72 -1.37 -4.67
C LEU A 43 6.34 -2.64 -5.27
N ILE A 44 5.50 -3.55 -5.75
CA ILE A 44 5.90 -4.91 -6.13
C ILE A 44 5.63 -5.18 -7.60
N ASP A 45 6.65 -5.71 -8.28
CA ASP A 45 6.50 -6.36 -9.58
C ASP A 45 6.27 -7.85 -9.34
N ASP A 46 5.03 -8.31 -9.54
CA ASP A 46 4.66 -9.71 -9.30
C ASP A 46 5.28 -10.68 -10.31
N ASP A 47 5.63 -10.21 -11.51
CA ASP A 47 6.23 -11.07 -12.52
C ASP A 47 7.65 -11.48 -12.16
N SER A 48 8.44 -10.57 -11.61
CA SER A 48 9.82 -10.85 -11.17
C SER A 48 9.93 -11.18 -9.68
N GLY A 49 8.87 -10.90 -8.91
CA GLY A 49 8.88 -11.02 -7.46
C GLY A 49 9.72 -9.97 -6.75
N ARG A 50 10.03 -8.86 -7.42
CA ARG A 50 10.88 -7.81 -6.86
C ARG A 50 10.07 -6.69 -6.21
N THR A 51 10.57 -6.20 -5.08
CA THR A 51 10.10 -4.96 -4.46
C THR A 51 10.90 -3.80 -5.04
N LEU A 52 10.23 -2.89 -5.74
CA LEU A 52 10.86 -1.76 -6.43
C LEU A 52 11.05 -0.56 -5.52
N ALA A 53 10.17 -0.39 -4.55
CA ALA A 53 10.22 0.69 -3.56
C ALA A 53 9.44 0.26 -2.33
N SER A 54 9.76 0.84 -1.18
CA SER A 54 9.05 0.57 0.06
C SER A 54 9.05 1.80 0.97
N VAL A 55 8.14 1.81 1.93
CA VAL A 55 8.06 2.83 2.97
C VAL A 55 7.56 2.19 4.26
N GLN A 56 8.19 2.56 5.39
CA GLN A 56 7.84 2.04 6.72
C GLN A 56 7.59 3.19 7.69
N TRP A 57 6.62 2.99 8.59
CA TRP A 57 6.28 3.97 9.62
C TRP A 57 7.43 4.28 10.59
N THR A 58 8.43 3.39 10.69
CA THR A 58 9.59 3.57 11.57
C THR A 58 10.61 4.58 11.04
N GLU A 59 10.49 5.01 9.79
CA GLU A 59 11.42 5.97 9.19
C GLU A 59 11.35 7.32 9.90
N ALA A 60 12.47 8.03 9.93
CA ALA A 60 12.61 9.28 10.69
C ALA A 60 11.55 10.32 10.34
N ASP A 61 11.16 10.42 9.06
CA ASP A 61 10.17 11.38 8.59
C ASP A 61 8.72 11.01 8.97
N LEU A 62 8.49 9.77 9.41
CA LEU A 62 7.15 9.23 9.61
C LEU A 62 6.83 8.93 11.08
N ARG A 63 7.81 8.44 11.84
CA ARG A 63 7.58 7.84 13.15
C ARG A 63 6.97 8.79 14.19
N SER A 64 7.15 10.09 14.04
CA SER A 64 6.62 11.09 14.98
C SER A 64 5.27 11.65 14.57
N LEU A 65 4.76 11.30 13.39
CA LEU A 65 3.51 11.81 12.86
C LEU A 65 2.31 11.04 13.42
N LYS A 66 1.17 11.72 13.49
CA LYS A 66 -0.11 11.08 13.84
C LYS A 66 -0.50 10.08 12.75
N PRO A 67 -1.32 9.04 13.08
CA PRO A 67 -1.60 7.94 12.14
C PRO A 67 -2.06 8.36 10.74
N LEU A 68 -3.00 9.30 10.62
CA LEU A 68 -3.48 9.73 9.30
C LEU A 68 -2.44 10.55 8.55
N GLU A 69 -1.75 11.44 9.24
CA GLU A 69 -0.67 12.24 8.64
C GLU A 69 0.49 11.34 8.22
N GLN A 70 0.82 10.36 9.06
CA GLN A 70 1.85 9.37 8.78
C GLN A 70 1.53 8.59 7.50
N ALA A 71 0.29 8.11 7.37
CA ALA A 71 -0.13 7.36 6.19
C ALA A 71 -0.09 8.21 4.93
N LYS A 72 -0.55 9.45 5.00
CA LYS A 72 -0.52 10.37 3.85
C LYS A 72 0.91 10.69 3.45
N ARG A 73 1.79 10.98 4.41
CA ARG A 73 3.20 11.25 4.14
C ARG A 73 3.90 10.00 3.60
N ALA A 74 3.56 8.81 4.09
CA ALA A 74 4.08 7.55 3.59
C ALA A 74 3.71 7.34 2.12
N GLY A 75 2.48 7.66 1.74
CA GLY A 75 2.04 7.61 0.35
C GLY A 75 2.84 8.55 -0.55
N ALA A 76 3.03 9.79 -0.11
CA ALA A 76 3.82 10.77 -0.85
C ALA A 76 5.28 10.33 -1.00
N LEU A 77 5.86 9.76 0.05
CA LEU A 77 7.24 9.27 0.04
C LEU A 77 7.39 8.06 -0.87
N LEU A 78 6.40 7.16 -0.86
CA LEU A 78 6.38 6.01 -1.77
C LEU A 78 6.30 6.47 -3.23
N ALA A 79 5.49 7.48 -3.52
CA ALA A 79 5.39 8.06 -4.86
C ALA A 79 6.73 8.64 -5.31
N GLU A 80 7.43 9.35 -4.43
CA GLU A 80 8.75 9.91 -4.71
C GLU A 80 9.75 8.79 -5.06
N ARG A 81 9.76 7.72 -4.27
CA ARG A 81 10.63 6.56 -4.48
C ARG A 81 10.27 5.78 -5.74
N ALA A 82 8.98 5.67 -6.06
CA ALA A 82 8.51 5.03 -7.28
C ALA A 82 8.98 5.81 -8.52
N LYS A 83 8.88 7.12 -8.50
CA LYS A 83 9.36 7.97 -9.59
C LYS A 83 10.88 7.86 -9.78
N ALA A 84 11.62 7.80 -8.68
CA ALA A 84 13.07 7.58 -8.73
C ALA A 84 13.42 6.23 -9.37
N ALA A 85 12.54 5.24 -9.24
CA ALA A 85 12.68 3.92 -9.88
C ALA A 85 12.09 3.87 -11.30
N GLY A 86 11.62 5.02 -11.83
CA GLY A 86 11.07 5.10 -13.19
C GLY A 86 9.61 4.66 -13.31
N VAL A 87 8.87 4.63 -12.19
CA VAL A 87 7.47 4.18 -12.16
C VAL A 87 6.55 5.36 -11.89
N ASP A 88 5.50 5.53 -12.70
CA ASP A 88 4.47 6.55 -12.51
C ASP A 88 3.04 6.00 -12.50
N THR A 89 2.83 4.80 -13.02
CA THR A 89 1.53 4.14 -13.05
C THR A 89 1.58 2.86 -12.22
N VAL A 90 0.59 2.69 -11.34
CA VAL A 90 0.54 1.56 -10.41
C VAL A 90 -0.89 1.03 -10.30
N VAL A 91 -1.04 -0.17 -9.72
CA VAL A 91 -2.32 -0.68 -9.24
C VAL A 91 -2.28 -0.71 -7.71
N PHE A 92 -3.41 -0.46 -7.09
CA PHE A 92 -3.50 -0.37 -5.63
C PHE A 92 -4.14 -1.62 -5.05
N ASP A 93 -3.38 -2.33 -4.20
CA ASP A 93 -3.85 -3.51 -3.48
C ASP A 93 -4.01 -3.15 -2.00
N ARG A 94 -5.24 -3.01 -1.56
CA ARG A 94 -5.56 -2.68 -0.17
C ARG A 94 -5.33 -3.84 0.81
N GLY A 95 -4.93 -5.02 0.35
CA GLY A 95 -4.58 -6.16 1.21
C GLY A 95 -5.74 -6.72 2.03
N GLY A 96 -6.98 -6.56 1.58
CA GLY A 96 -8.18 -6.99 2.32
C GLY A 96 -8.64 -5.99 3.37
N TYR A 97 -7.93 -4.87 3.56
CA TYR A 97 -8.39 -3.77 4.40
C TYR A 97 -9.46 -2.97 3.66
N GLN A 98 -10.34 -2.31 4.41
CA GLN A 98 -11.30 -1.40 3.81
C GLN A 98 -10.56 -0.15 3.28
N TYR A 99 -11.05 0.41 2.18
CA TYR A 99 -10.55 1.67 1.64
C TYR A 99 -11.05 2.83 2.51
N HIS A 100 -10.45 2.99 3.67
CA HIS A 100 -10.88 3.91 4.71
C HIS A 100 -9.70 4.26 5.61
N GLY A 101 -9.76 5.41 6.27
CA GLY A 101 -8.78 5.83 7.27
C GLY A 101 -7.36 5.88 6.71
N ARG A 102 -6.43 5.17 7.36
CA ARG A 102 -5.01 5.17 6.99
C ARG A 102 -4.74 4.61 5.59
N VAL A 103 -5.48 3.61 5.18
CA VAL A 103 -5.31 3.02 3.83
C VAL A 103 -5.70 4.03 2.76
N LYS A 104 -6.82 4.73 2.95
CA LYS A 104 -7.27 5.80 2.07
C LYS A 104 -6.28 6.97 2.07
N ALA A 105 -5.77 7.36 3.25
CA ALA A 105 -4.82 8.45 3.38
C ALA A 105 -3.52 8.15 2.62
N LEU A 106 -3.01 6.93 2.69
CA LEU A 106 -1.83 6.51 1.94
C LEU A 106 -2.08 6.60 0.44
N ALA A 107 -3.22 6.11 -0.05
CA ALA A 107 -3.57 6.17 -1.46
C ALA A 107 -3.67 7.62 -1.95
N GLU A 108 -4.31 8.49 -1.18
CA GLU A 108 -4.41 9.92 -1.49
C GLU A 108 -3.02 10.59 -1.54
N GLY A 109 -2.16 10.29 -0.58
CA GLY A 109 -0.79 10.80 -0.55
C GLY A 109 0.01 10.36 -1.77
N ALA A 110 -0.13 9.10 -2.18
CA ALA A 110 0.53 8.58 -3.37
C ALA A 110 0.02 9.26 -4.65
N ARG A 111 -1.28 9.51 -4.76
CA ARG A 111 -1.87 10.24 -5.89
C ARG A 111 -1.41 11.68 -5.94
N GLU A 112 -1.41 12.37 -4.81
CA GLU A 112 -0.89 13.75 -4.71
C GLU A 112 0.59 13.81 -5.06
N GLY A 113 1.36 12.75 -4.75
CA GLY A 113 2.76 12.62 -5.13
C GLY A 113 2.98 12.33 -6.61
N GLY A 114 1.92 12.11 -7.38
CA GLY A 114 1.97 11.96 -8.83
C GLY A 114 1.84 10.55 -9.36
N LEU A 115 1.53 9.56 -8.53
CA LEU A 115 1.24 8.22 -9.02
C LEU A 115 -0.15 8.15 -9.63
N ASN A 116 -0.27 7.43 -10.73
CA ASN A 116 -1.52 7.25 -11.46
C ASN A 116 -2.14 5.88 -11.13
N PHE A 117 -3.32 5.91 -10.58
CA PHE A 117 -4.10 4.68 -10.33
C PHE A 117 -5.55 5.01 -9.98
#